data_37f7caf4de7d38428b3cd229d9b39c8b
#
_entry.id   37f7caf4de7d38428b3cd229d9b39c8b
#
_cell.length_a   1.000
_cell.length_b   1.000
_cell.length_c   1.000
_cell.angle_alpha   90.00
_cell.angle_beta   90.00
_cell.angle_gamma   90.00
#
_symmetry.space_group_name_H-M   'P 1'
#
loop_
_entity.id
_entity.type
_entity.pdbx_description
1 polymer ?
#
loop_
_entity_poly.entity_id
_entity_poly.type
_entity_poly.pdbx_seq_one_letter_code
_entity_poly.pdbx_strand_id
1 'polypeptide(L)' 'MINVYIAVMDYRDCKIKVYTAQMSPDYQTEDAEDWLNSNTNYSDSNCYYMCSSDKIGVEYV' A
#
# COMPACT_ATOMS: atom_id res chain seq x y z
N MET A 1 -10.86 13.18 -5.31
CA MET A 1 -9.90 12.18 -4.85
C MET A 1 -10.55 10.82 -4.71
N ILE A 2 -9.80 9.77 -4.93
CA ILE A 2 -10.28 8.40 -4.79
C ILE A 2 -9.54 7.70 -3.67
N ASN A 3 -10.11 6.60 -3.19
CA ASN A 3 -9.43 5.70 -2.25
C ASN A 3 -8.47 4.81 -3.03
N VAL A 4 -7.24 4.76 -2.57
CA VAL A 4 -6.23 3.84 -3.09
C VAL A 4 -5.81 2.94 -1.93
N TYR A 5 -5.84 1.64 -2.16
CA TYR A 5 -5.52 0.64 -1.16
C TYR A 5 -4.08 0.17 -1.40
N ILE A 6 -3.29 0.17 -0.33
CA ILE A 6 -1.87 -0.22 -0.40
C ILE A 6 -1.66 -1.39 0.54
N ALA A 7 -1.39 -2.55 -0.03
CA ALA A 7 -1.13 -3.76 0.75
C ALA A 7 0.37 -3.96 0.90
N VAL A 8 0.84 -4.03 2.13
CA VAL A 8 2.25 -4.16 2.48
C VAL A 8 2.48 -5.53 3.09
N MET A 9 3.49 -6.24 2.57
CA MET A 9 3.93 -7.51 3.15
C MET A 9 5.01 -7.23 4.18
N ASP A 10 4.66 -7.44 5.45
CA ASP A 10 5.56 -7.19 6.58
C ASP A 10 6.17 -8.51 7.04
N TYR A 11 7.40 -8.77 6.61
CA TYR A 11 8.11 -10.00 6.94
C TYR A 11 8.53 -10.05 8.40
N ARG A 12 8.76 -8.91 9.01
CA ARG A 12 9.20 -8.84 10.41
C ARG A 12 8.10 -9.31 11.35
N ASP A 13 6.90 -8.80 11.13
CA ASP A 13 5.74 -9.11 11.98
C ASP A 13 4.88 -10.24 11.41
N CYS A 14 5.27 -10.78 10.25
CA CYS A 14 4.59 -11.90 9.59
C CYS A 14 3.11 -11.59 9.35
N LYS A 15 2.83 -10.44 8.72
CA LYS A 15 1.46 -10.04 8.42
C LYS A 15 1.39 -9.18 7.18
N ILE A 16 0.17 -9.02 6.69
CA ILE A 16 -0.14 -8.12 5.58
C ILE A 16 -0.98 -6.98 6.15
N LYS A 17 -0.54 -5.74 5.89
CA LYS A 17 -1.28 -4.55 6.26
C LYS A 17 -1.84 -3.91 5.02
N VAL A 18 -3.10 -3.49 5.08
CA VAL A 18 -3.73 -2.76 3.98
C VAL A 18 -4.07 -1.36 4.46
N TYR A 19 -3.45 -0.37 3.83
CA TYR A 19 -3.71 1.03 4.12
C TYR A 19 -4.68 1.58 3.10
N THR A 20 -5.46 2.57 3.51
CA THR A 20 -6.33 3.33 2.61
C THR A 20 -5.80 4.75 2.54
N ALA A 21 -5.45 5.20 1.36
CA ALA A 21 -4.95 6.55 1.11
C ALA A 21 -5.85 7.29 0.13
N GLN A 22 -5.90 8.61 0.25
CA GLN A 22 -6.63 9.46 -0.69
C GLN A 22 -5.66 9.99 -1.73
N MET A 23 -5.94 9.74 -2.99
CA MET A 23 -5.07 10.13 -4.10
C MET A 23 -5.88 10.63 -5.28
N SER A 24 -5.23 11.33 -6.19
CA SER A 24 -5.81 11.73 -7.46
C SER A 24 -6.15 10.49 -8.31
N PRO A 25 -7.23 10.52 -9.11
CA PRO A 25 -7.57 9.39 -9.99
C PRO A 25 -6.47 8.99 -10.97
N ASP A 26 -5.54 9.89 -11.27
CA ASP A 26 -4.42 9.61 -12.18
C ASP A 26 -3.12 9.30 -11.43
N TYR A 27 -3.23 8.83 -10.20
CA TYR A 27 -2.05 8.49 -9.39
C TYR A 27 -1.16 7.47 -10.08
N GLN A 28 0.12 7.51 -9.71
CA GLN A 28 1.12 6.55 -10.16
C GLN A 28 1.64 5.74 -8.97
N THR A 29 2.34 4.64 -9.25
CA THR A 29 2.94 3.82 -8.19
C THR A 29 3.83 4.66 -7.27
N GLU A 30 4.53 5.63 -7.82
CA GLU A 30 5.38 6.54 -7.05
C GLU A 30 4.61 7.32 -5.99
N ASP A 31 3.35 7.66 -6.28
CA ASP A 31 2.51 8.39 -5.32
C ASP A 31 2.19 7.51 -4.12
N ALA A 32 1.94 6.22 -4.35
CA ALA A 32 1.71 5.25 -3.27
C ALA A 32 2.98 5.08 -2.41
N GLU A 33 4.12 5.01 -3.06
CA GLU A 33 5.42 4.91 -2.38
C GLU A 33 5.69 6.14 -1.51
N ASP A 34 5.45 7.33 -2.05
CA ASP A 34 5.60 8.57 -1.31
C ASP A 34 4.67 8.61 -0.09
N TRP A 35 3.45 8.14 -0.26
CA TRP A 35 2.49 8.06 0.84
C TRP A 35 2.99 7.14 1.94
N LEU A 36 3.51 5.95 1.58
CA LEU A 36 4.08 5.01 2.56
C LEU A 36 5.25 5.64 3.31
N ASN A 37 6.16 6.28 2.59
CA ASN A 37 7.33 6.95 3.19
C ASN A 37 6.93 8.05 4.16
N SER A 38 5.86 8.77 3.85
CA SER A 38 5.41 9.92 4.65
C SER A 38 4.57 9.52 5.85
N ASN A 39 3.86 8.39 5.78
CA ASN A 39 2.86 8.03 6.78
C ASN A 39 3.18 6.76 7.56
N THR A 40 4.19 6.00 7.13
CA THR A 40 4.57 4.73 7.76
C THR A 40 6.09 4.62 7.79
N ASN A 41 6.58 3.52 8.39
CA ASN A 41 7.99 3.18 8.37
C ASN A 41 8.35 2.27 7.18
N TYR A 42 7.40 1.99 6.31
CA TYR A 42 7.62 1.15 5.14
C TYR A 42 8.08 1.97 3.96
N SER A 43 8.91 1.35 3.11
CA SER A 43 9.37 1.93 1.87
C SER A 43 9.67 0.79 0.90
N ASP A 44 9.95 1.11 -0.36
CA ASP A 44 10.31 0.12 -1.36
C ASP A 44 11.62 -0.59 -1.04
N SER A 45 12.43 -0.03 -0.15
CA SER A 45 13.71 -0.63 0.24
C SER A 45 13.57 -1.66 1.36
N ASN A 46 12.44 -1.68 2.10
CA ASN A 46 12.30 -2.56 3.27
C ASN A 46 11.05 -3.43 3.25
N CYS A 47 10.25 -3.37 2.21
CA CYS A 47 9.06 -4.21 2.08
C CYS A 47 8.63 -4.33 0.63
N TYR A 48 7.79 -5.34 0.36
CA TYR A 48 7.06 -5.41 -0.89
C TYR A 48 5.65 -4.89 -0.67
N TYR A 49 5.08 -4.25 -1.68
CA TYR A 49 3.73 -3.71 -1.60
C TYR A 49 3.06 -3.73 -2.97
N MET A 50 1.74 -3.66 -2.94
CA MET A 50 0.94 -3.42 -4.13
C MET A 50 -0.09 -2.35 -3.84
N CYS A 51 -0.52 -1.64 -4.86
CA CYS A 51 -1.57 -0.64 -4.70
C CYS A 51 -2.65 -0.84 -5.75
N SER A 52 -3.88 -0.44 -5.41
CA SER A 52 -5.03 -0.59 -6.29
C SER A 52 -6.08 0.42 -5.91
N SER A 53 -6.85 0.88 -6.91
CA SER A 53 -8.05 1.68 -6.65
C SER A 53 -9.24 0.83 -6.25
N ASP A 54 -9.14 -0.51 -6.40
CA ASP A 54 -10.15 -1.45 -5.94
C ASP A 54 -9.72 -2.05 -4.59
N LYS A 55 -10.70 -2.44 -3.78
CA LYS A 55 -10.39 -3.11 -2.51
C LYS A 55 -9.56 -4.36 -2.75
N ILE A 56 -8.52 -4.50 -1.94
CA ILE A 56 -7.62 -5.65 -2.01
C ILE A 56 -8.20 -6.76 -1.13
N GLY A 57 -8.40 -7.93 -1.73
CA GLY A 57 -8.86 -9.12 -1.00
C GLY A 57 -7.69 -9.93 -0.48
N VAL A 58 -7.94 -10.69 0.58
CA VAL A 58 -6.97 -11.65 1.13
C VAL A 58 -7.65 -13.01 1.15
N GLU A 59 -7.01 -14.00 0.53
CA GLU A 59 -7.52 -15.37 0.47
C GLU A 59 -6.52 -16.31 1.15
N TYR A 60 -7.06 -17.19 1.98
CA TYR A 60 -6.30 -18.30 2.56
C TYR A 60 -6.65 -19.56 1.78
N VAL A 61 -5.67 -20.15 1.15
CA VAL A 61 -5.86 -21.30 0.25
C VAL A 61 -5.14 -22.54 0.76
#